data_eaf0c2ec27a4dd7b263edf6d7e9aa36c
#
_entry.id   eaf0c2ec27a4dd7b263edf6d7e9aa36c
#
_cell.length_a   1.000
_cell.length_b   1.000
_cell.length_c   1.000
_cell.angle_alpha   90.00
_cell.angle_beta   90.00
_cell.angle_gamma   90.00
#
_symmetry.space_group_name_H-M   'P 1'
#
loop_
_entity.id
_entity.type
_entity.pdbx_description
1 polymer ?
#
loop_
_entity_poly.entity_id
_entity_poly.type
_entity_poly.pdbx_seq_one_letter_code
_entity_poly.pdbx_strand_id
1 'polypeptide(L)'
;MTWHAKPSGGYSYTSAEGLDNIYEMAATMPAATLEAKAAVIANSVHEGGLNPWRWQGDRYGMSRGYGLFQYTPASGYINSGYPSIAPNLSTTEITAGASPSDGEAQCEVMASNYLGKWVSSCWRSYWSPTTYNSLYAYRGEVLRRWGSGSSISMQQFFGCQDLDAATFIFLACFEGPAVPNYDVRKKTAAKIYEILGGVIPVPPTPPDPPTPPVGSGIPFWLLKKIADKNNTKRLFDL
;
A
#
# COMPACT_ATOMS: atom_id res chain seq x y z
N MET A 1 7.11 -20.80 -10.56
CA MET A 1 5.96 -20.08 -9.97
C MET A 1 4.88 -20.04 -11.03
N THR A 2 3.64 -19.90 -10.67
CA THR A 2 2.51 -20.00 -11.59
C THR A 2 1.44 -19.02 -11.18
N TRP A 3 0.90 -18.26 -12.11
CA TRP A 3 -0.25 -17.42 -11.86
C TRP A 3 -1.47 -18.23 -11.42
N HIS A 4 -2.12 -17.77 -10.39
CA HIS A 4 -3.39 -18.30 -9.88
C HIS A 4 -4.51 -17.27 -10.07
N ALA A 5 -5.68 -17.75 -10.51
CA ALA A 5 -6.86 -16.92 -10.67
C ALA A 5 -8.12 -17.74 -10.34
N LYS A 6 -9.19 -17.04 -9.91
CA LYS A 6 -10.49 -17.64 -9.61
C LYS A 6 -11.60 -16.65 -9.95
N PRO A 7 -12.79 -17.14 -10.27
CA PRO A 7 -13.90 -16.29 -10.73
C PRO A 7 -14.30 -15.19 -9.76
N SER A 8 -14.14 -15.40 -8.44
CA SER A 8 -14.51 -14.43 -7.42
C SER A 8 -13.60 -14.49 -6.19
N GLY A 9 -13.63 -13.45 -5.36
CA GLY A 9 -12.81 -13.31 -4.17
C GLY A 9 -11.35 -13.04 -4.48
N GLY A 10 -10.57 -12.74 -3.43
CA GLY A 10 -9.13 -12.54 -3.50
C GLY A 10 -8.35 -13.70 -2.88
N TYR A 11 -7.04 -13.66 -3.02
CA TYR A 11 -6.09 -14.51 -2.31
C TYR A 11 -5.53 -13.77 -1.10
N SER A 12 -5.26 -14.49 -0.01
CA SER A 12 -4.45 -13.96 1.07
C SER A 12 -3.00 -13.88 0.62
N TYR A 13 -2.29 -12.81 0.96
CA TYR A 13 -0.84 -12.70 0.71
C TYR A 13 -0.01 -13.67 1.58
N THR A 14 -0.66 -14.49 2.42
CA THR A 14 -0.03 -15.57 3.20
C THR A 14 -0.44 -16.97 2.72
N SER A 15 -1.35 -17.08 1.74
CA SER A 15 -1.66 -18.37 1.11
C SER A 15 -0.61 -18.73 0.06
N ALA A 16 -0.50 -20.00 -0.29
CA ALA A 16 0.43 -20.46 -1.31
C ALA A 16 0.18 -19.77 -2.66
N GLU A 17 -1.08 -19.72 -3.10
CA GLU A 17 -1.47 -19.07 -4.35
C GLU A 17 -1.24 -17.55 -4.34
N GLY A 18 -1.49 -16.92 -3.18
CA GLY A 18 -1.21 -15.48 -3.01
C GLY A 18 0.29 -15.18 -3.06
N LEU A 19 1.11 -16.04 -2.47
CA LEU A 19 2.58 -15.93 -2.54
C LEU A 19 3.09 -16.13 -3.97
N ASP A 20 2.57 -17.13 -4.71
CA ASP A 20 2.92 -17.31 -6.10
C ASP A 20 2.58 -16.05 -6.93
N ASN A 21 1.39 -15.50 -6.77
CA ASN A 21 1.00 -14.27 -7.48
C ASN A 21 1.87 -13.06 -7.09
N ILE A 22 2.30 -12.95 -5.84
CA ILE A 22 3.25 -11.91 -5.39
C ILE A 22 4.58 -12.02 -6.17
N TYR A 23 5.13 -13.22 -6.26
CA TYR A 23 6.39 -13.44 -6.96
C TYR A 23 6.26 -13.24 -8.46
N GLU A 24 5.14 -13.68 -9.08
CA GLU A 24 4.86 -13.43 -10.50
C GLU A 24 4.75 -11.91 -10.77
N MET A 25 3.99 -11.16 -9.95
CA MET A 25 3.92 -9.70 -10.06
C MET A 25 5.31 -9.05 -9.94
N ALA A 26 6.12 -9.49 -8.98
CA ALA A 26 7.46 -8.93 -8.79
C ALA A 26 8.38 -9.23 -10.00
N ALA A 27 8.23 -10.37 -10.65
CA ALA A 27 9.00 -10.77 -11.83
C ALA A 27 8.66 -9.92 -13.07
N THR A 28 7.42 -9.45 -13.20
CA THR A 28 7.01 -8.58 -14.32
C THR A 28 7.57 -7.16 -14.25
N MET A 29 8.21 -6.78 -13.15
CA MET A 29 8.78 -5.44 -12.93
C MET A 29 10.30 -5.50 -12.72
N PRO A 30 11.10 -6.05 -13.64
CA PRO A 30 12.53 -6.29 -13.39
C PRO A 30 13.33 -5.01 -13.13
N ALA A 31 12.92 -3.88 -13.68
CA ALA A 31 13.59 -2.59 -13.52
C ALA A 31 13.21 -1.85 -12.21
N ALA A 32 12.21 -2.34 -11.48
CA ALA A 32 11.75 -1.68 -10.26
C ALA A 32 12.59 -2.10 -9.05
N THR A 33 12.81 -1.15 -8.12
CA THR A 33 13.37 -1.44 -6.80
C THR A 33 12.47 -2.38 -6.01
N LEU A 34 13.00 -2.99 -4.97
CA LEU A 34 12.21 -3.87 -4.10
C LEU A 34 11.06 -3.11 -3.42
N GLU A 35 11.31 -1.87 -3.02
CA GLU A 35 10.33 -0.96 -2.44
C GLU A 35 9.19 -0.65 -3.41
N ALA A 36 9.52 -0.34 -4.66
CA ALA A 36 8.50 -0.07 -5.69
C ALA A 36 7.67 -1.32 -6.00
N LYS A 37 8.30 -2.50 -6.10
CA LYS A 37 7.59 -3.78 -6.26
C LYS A 37 6.63 -4.04 -5.10
N ALA A 38 7.11 -3.90 -3.87
CA ALA A 38 6.29 -4.11 -2.68
C ALA A 38 5.12 -3.13 -2.62
N ALA A 39 5.33 -1.87 -3.02
CA ALA A 39 4.29 -0.85 -3.08
C ALA A 39 3.20 -1.18 -4.10
N VAL A 40 3.56 -1.60 -5.32
CA VAL A 40 2.61 -2.03 -6.36
C VAL A 40 1.78 -3.21 -5.87
N ILE A 41 2.44 -4.25 -5.36
CA ILE A 41 1.78 -5.47 -4.91
C ILE A 41 0.87 -5.20 -3.70
N ALA A 42 1.30 -4.39 -2.75
CA ALA A 42 0.49 -4.02 -1.60
C ALA A 42 -0.78 -3.26 -2.01
N ASN A 43 -0.70 -2.38 -2.99
CA ASN A 43 -1.88 -1.72 -3.54
C ASN A 43 -2.81 -2.74 -4.21
N SER A 44 -2.28 -3.67 -5.01
CA SER A 44 -3.07 -4.76 -5.60
C SER A 44 -3.79 -5.64 -4.56
N VAL A 45 -3.18 -5.89 -3.40
CA VAL A 45 -3.86 -6.58 -2.28
C VAL A 45 -5.16 -5.89 -1.89
N HIS A 46 -5.15 -4.56 -1.85
CA HIS A 46 -6.32 -3.75 -1.44
C HIS A 46 -7.32 -3.50 -2.57
N GLU A 47 -6.90 -3.59 -3.82
CA GLU A 47 -7.76 -3.42 -5.00
C GLU A 47 -8.32 -4.78 -5.46
N GLY A 48 -7.50 -5.58 -6.09
CA GLY A 48 -7.89 -6.86 -6.70
C GLY A 48 -7.78 -8.08 -5.77
N GLY A 49 -7.21 -7.92 -4.56
CA GLY A 49 -6.97 -9.06 -3.66
C GLY A 49 -6.03 -10.09 -4.28
N LEU A 50 -5.00 -9.69 -5.02
CA LEU A 50 -4.07 -10.55 -5.73
C LEU A 50 -4.72 -11.53 -6.73
N ASN A 51 -5.97 -11.28 -7.14
CA ASN A 51 -6.67 -12.13 -8.09
C ASN A 51 -6.83 -11.40 -9.44
N PRO A 52 -6.16 -11.82 -10.51
CA PRO A 52 -6.24 -11.17 -11.82
C PRO A 52 -7.66 -11.22 -12.43
N TRP A 53 -8.54 -12.12 -11.99
CA TRP A 53 -9.91 -12.19 -12.46
C TRP A 53 -10.94 -11.50 -11.56
N ARG A 54 -10.48 -10.77 -10.54
CA ARG A 54 -11.38 -10.11 -9.56
C ARG A 54 -12.21 -9.01 -10.20
N TRP A 55 -13.52 -9.15 -10.16
CA TRP A 55 -14.47 -8.08 -10.47
C TRP A 55 -14.81 -7.28 -9.21
N GLN A 56 -14.96 -5.99 -9.34
CA GLN A 56 -15.33 -5.10 -8.22
C GLN A 56 -16.63 -5.56 -7.56
N GLY A 57 -16.55 -5.86 -6.26
CA GLY A 57 -17.66 -6.39 -5.48
C GLY A 57 -18.11 -7.78 -5.94
N ASP A 58 -17.22 -8.56 -6.55
CA ASP A 58 -17.50 -9.90 -7.11
C ASP A 58 -18.74 -9.93 -8.02
N ARG A 59 -18.90 -8.86 -8.83
CA ARG A 59 -20.00 -8.73 -9.79
C ARG A 59 -19.47 -8.35 -11.16
N TYR A 60 -19.75 -9.15 -12.15
CA TYR A 60 -19.40 -8.87 -13.54
C TYR A 60 -20.06 -7.57 -14.02
N GLY A 61 -19.30 -6.77 -14.79
CA GLY A 61 -19.83 -5.57 -15.43
C GLY A 61 -18.72 -4.70 -16.03
N MET A 62 -18.77 -4.44 -17.32
CA MET A 62 -17.75 -3.72 -18.08
C MET A 62 -17.51 -2.26 -17.60
N SER A 63 -18.45 -1.68 -16.87
CA SER A 63 -18.30 -0.37 -16.22
C SER A 63 -17.66 -0.42 -14.82
N ARG A 64 -17.45 -1.63 -14.29
CA ARG A 64 -16.86 -1.87 -12.97
C ARG A 64 -15.35 -1.94 -13.02
N GLY A 65 -14.71 -2.06 -11.85
CA GLY A 65 -13.30 -2.39 -11.74
C GLY A 65 -13.04 -3.87 -12.01
N TYR A 66 -11.85 -4.16 -12.61
CA TYR A 66 -11.42 -5.51 -12.94
C TYR A 66 -9.93 -5.70 -12.66
N GLY A 67 -9.61 -6.88 -12.16
CA GLY A 67 -8.27 -7.40 -12.04
C GLY A 67 -7.47 -6.90 -10.83
N LEU A 68 -6.18 -7.10 -10.88
CA LEU A 68 -5.21 -6.78 -9.83
C LEU A 68 -5.28 -5.31 -9.40
N PHE A 69 -5.49 -4.41 -10.34
CA PHE A 69 -5.49 -2.95 -10.17
C PHE A 69 -6.89 -2.34 -10.31
N GLN A 70 -7.93 -3.15 -10.30
CA GLN A 70 -9.31 -2.70 -10.43
C GLN A 70 -9.50 -1.66 -11.55
N TYR A 71 -8.98 -1.96 -12.74
CA TYR A 71 -9.14 -1.09 -13.92
C TYR A 71 -10.60 -0.69 -14.12
N THR A 72 -10.90 0.59 -13.94
CA THR A 72 -12.25 1.15 -14.01
C THR A 72 -12.32 2.23 -15.09
N PRO A 73 -13.20 2.11 -16.08
CA PRO A 73 -14.03 0.95 -16.38
C PRO A 73 -13.21 -0.25 -16.92
N ALA A 74 -13.63 -1.47 -16.60
CA ALA A 74 -13.00 -2.70 -17.08
C ALA A 74 -12.90 -2.75 -18.62
N SER A 75 -13.90 -2.19 -19.31
CA SER A 75 -13.89 -2.08 -20.78
C SER A 75 -12.65 -1.37 -21.33
N GLY A 76 -12.10 -0.41 -20.59
CA GLY A 76 -10.87 0.29 -20.98
C GLY A 76 -9.66 -0.63 -21.04
N TYR A 77 -9.56 -1.60 -20.12
CA TYR A 77 -8.53 -2.62 -20.13
C TYR A 77 -8.85 -3.74 -21.12
N ILE A 78 -10.02 -4.36 -21.02
CA ILE A 78 -10.41 -5.55 -21.78
C ILE A 78 -10.43 -5.27 -23.28
N ASN A 79 -10.89 -4.08 -23.70
CA ASN A 79 -10.99 -3.70 -25.11
C ASN A 79 -9.79 -2.84 -25.58
N SER A 80 -8.71 -2.77 -24.81
CA SER A 80 -7.56 -1.92 -25.15
C SER A 80 -6.77 -2.37 -26.38
N GLY A 81 -6.94 -3.64 -26.76
CA GLY A 81 -6.15 -4.25 -27.84
C GLY A 81 -4.75 -4.73 -27.42
N TYR A 82 -4.44 -4.72 -26.13
CA TYR A 82 -3.17 -5.27 -25.65
C TYR A 82 -3.13 -6.80 -25.89
N PRO A 83 -2.04 -7.33 -26.47
CA PRO A 83 -2.07 -8.67 -27.07
C PRO A 83 -2.30 -9.83 -26.10
N SER A 84 -1.85 -9.71 -24.86
CA SER A 84 -1.83 -10.82 -23.87
C SER A 84 -3.07 -10.85 -22.97
N ILE A 85 -4.08 -9.98 -23.21
CA ILE A 85 -5.30 -9.93 -22.39
C ILE A 85 -6.11 -11.21 -22.58
N ALA A 86 -6.38 -11.90 -21.47
CA ALA A 86 -7.15 -13.14 -21.43
C ALA A 86 -8.12 -13.14 -20.22
N PRO A 87 -9.08 -12.20 -20.15
CA PRO A 87 -9.89 -11.95 -18.97
C PRO A 87 -10.91 -13.05 -18.72
N ASN A 88 -11.32 -13.24 -17.47
CA ASN A 88 -12.49 -14.02 -17.13
C ASN A 88 -13.74 -13.11 -17.06
N LEU A 89 -14.70 -13.33 -17.94
CA LEU A 89 -15.94 -12.53 -18.06
C LEU A 89 -17.08 -13.10 -17.21
N SER A 90 -16.75 -13.83 -16.13
CA SER A 90 -17.73 -14.38 -15.19
C SER A 90 -17.21 -14.28 -13.77
N THR A 91 -18.11 -14.25 -12.79
CA THR A 91 -17.79 -14.33 -11.35
C THR A 91 -18.14 -15.69 -10.74
N THR A 92 -18.69 -16.59 -11.51
CA THR A 92 -19.17 -17.90 -11.04
C THR A 92 -18.48 -19.08 -11.70
N GLU A 93 -17.92 -18.87 -12.89
CA GLU A 93 -17.32 -19.92 -13.72
C GLU A 93 -16.12 -19.36 -14.51
N ILE A 94 -15.33 -20.27 -15.09
CA ILE A 94 -14.23 -19.87 -15.99
C ILE A 94 -14.77 -19.81 -17.41
N THR A 95 -14.68 -18.62 -18.03
CA THR A 95 -15.12 -18.43 -19.41
C THR A 95 -14.10 -18.98 -20.40
N ALA A 96 -14.55 -19.35 -21.60
CA ALA A 96 -13.69 -19.85 -22.66
C ALA A 96 -12.62 -18.81 -23.02
N GLY A 97 -11.36 -19.22 -23.07
CA GLY A 97 -10.21 -18.36 -23.38
C GLY A 97 -9.66 -17.55 -22.21
N ALA A 98 -10.28 -17.58 -21.04
CA ALA A 98 -9.71 -16.98 -19.83
C ALA A 98 -8.43 -17.71 -19.41
N SER A 99 -7.41 -16.97 -19.00
CA SER A 99 -6.14 -17.54 -18.53
C SER A 99 -5.63 -16.80 -17.30
N PRO A 100 -5.08 -17.52 -16.28
CA PRO A 100 -4.42 -16.89 -15.14
C PRO A 100 -3.29 -15.94 -15.51
N SER A 101 -2.64 -16.14 -16.67
CA SER A 101 -1.61 -15.24 -17.21
C SER A 101 -2.13 -13.85 -17.57
N ASP A 102 -3.44 -13.61 -17.51
CA ASP A 102 -4.00 -12.25 -17.55
C ASP A 102 -3.39 -11.34 -16.48
N GLY A 103 -2.94 -11.90 -15.35
CA GLY A 103 -2.19 -11.17 -14.33
C GLY A 103 -0.88 -10.57 -14.85
N GLU A 104 -0.14 -11.30 -15.68
CA GLU A 104 1.06 -10.81 -16.34
C GLU A 104 0.72 -9.63 -17.27
N ALA A 105 -0.29 -9.80 -18.15
CA ALA A 105 -0.77 -8.76 -19.04
C ALA A 105 -1.19 -7.48 -18.28
N GLN A 106 -1.88 -7.62 -17.14
CA GLN A 106 -2.26 -6.49 -16.29
C GLN A 106 -1.05 -5.74 -15.74
N CYS A 107 -0.02 -6.46 -15.28
CA CYS A 107 1.22 -5.88 -14.79
C CYS A 107 2.01 -5.18 -15.91
N GLU A 108 2.09 -5.76 -17.09
CA GLU A 108 2.73 -5.15 -18.26
C GLU A 108 2.00 -3.87 -18.69
N VAL A 109 0.67 -3.90 -18.75
CA VAL A 109 -0.17 -2.72 -19.06
C VAL A 109 0.03 -1.62 -18.03
N MET A 110 0.15 -1.97 -16.75
CA MET A 110 0.47 -1.04 -15.68
C MET A 110 1.88 -0.46 -15.86
N ALA A 111 2.89 -1.32 -15.97
CA ALA A 111 4.31 -0.93 -16.01
C ALA A 111 4.66 -0.10 -17.25
N SER A 112 4.01 -0.34 -18.39
CA SER A 112 4.16 0.45 -19.60
C SER A 112 3.33 1.74 -19.61
N ASN A 113 2.45 1.91 -18.64
CA ASN A 113 1.42 2.97 -18.63
C ASN A 113 0.56 2.98 -19.90
N TYR A 114 0.32 1.82 -20.50
CA TYR A 114 -0.37 1.68 -21.79
C TYR A 114 -1.73 2.37 -21.83
N LEU A 115 -2.46 2.34 -20.70
CA LEU A 115 -3.75 3.02 -20.57
C LEU A 115 -3.66 4.49 -20.14
N GLY A 116 -2.47 5.05 -19.98
CA GLY A 116 -2.28 6.44 -19.58
C GLY A 116 -2.85 6.81 -18.21
N LYS A 117 -2.92 5.85 -17.28
CA LYS A 117 -3.51 6.06 -15.94
C LYS A 117 -2.63 6.83 -14.97
N TRP A 118 -1.34 6.94 -15.25
CA TRP A 118 -0.41 7.62 -14.37
C TRP A 118 -0.64 9.13 -14.30
N VAL A 119 -0.89 9.63 -13.10
CA VAL A 119 -1.02 11.07 -12.80
C VAL A 119 0.26 11.54 -12.13
N SER A 120 1.12 12.19 -12.89
CA SER A 120 2.47 12.57 -12.44
C SER A 120 2.50 13.55 -11.26
N SER A 121 1.43 14.32 -11.03
CA SER A 121 1.34 15.26 -9.91
C SER A 121 1.29 14.60 -8.52
N CYS A 122 1.14 13.28 -8.43
CA CYS A 122 0.96 12.53 -7.19
C CYS A 122 -0.14 13.09 -6.28
N TRP A 123 -1.24 13.56 -6.89
CA TRP A 123 -2.41 14.04 -6.17
C TRP A 123 -3.64 14.01 -7.05
N ARG A 124 -4.74 13.51 -6.52
CA ARG A 124 -6.01 13.45 -7.24
C ARG A 124 -6.84 14.70 -6.92
N SER A 125 -7.48 15.27 -7.92
CA SER A 125 -8.28 16.49 -7.77
C SER A 125 -9.42 16.37 -6.77
N TYR A 126 -9.95 15.16 -6.56
CA TYR A 126 -11.01 14.88 -5.59
C TYR A 126 -10.49 14.63 -4.15
N TRP A 127 -9.16 14.55 -3.94
CA TRP A 127 -8.59 14.52 -2.60
C TRP A 127 -8.43 15.93 -2.07
N SER A 128 -9.29 16.31 -1.10
CA SER A 128 -9.19 17.62 -0.47
C SER A 128 -7.92 17.72 0.39
N PRO A 129 -7.05 18.73 0.18
CA PRO A 129 -5.93 18.97 1.08
C PRO A 129 -6.34 19.18 2.54
N THR A 130 -7.53 19.71 2.78
CA THR A 130 -8.07 19.91 4.13
C THR A 130 -8.44 18.59 4.79
N THR A 131 -9.06 17.67 4.04
CA THR A 131 -9.46 16.35 4.55
C THR A 131 -8.27 15.43 4.74
N TYR A 132 -7.28 15.52 3.84
CA TYR A 132 -6.09 14.67 3.82
C TYR A 132 -4.81 15.49 4.05
N ASN A 133 -4.84 16.42 5.00
CA ASN A 133 -3.77 17.39 5.24
C ASN A 133 -2.40 16.74 5.51
N SER A 134 -2.34 15.64 6.26
CA SER A 134 -1.09 14.92 6.53
C SER A 134 -0.50 14.28 5.26
N LEU A 135 -1.35 13.69 4.41
CA LEU A 135 -0.91 13.15 3.12
C LEU A 135 -0.48 14.25 2.16
N TYR A 136 -1.16 15.38 2.18
CA TYR A 136 -0.79 16.52 1.35
C TYR A 136 0.55 17.11 1.77
N ALA A 137 0.82 17.22 3.07
CA ALA A 137 2.13 17.63 3.58
C ALA A 137 3.22 16.62 3.20
N TYR A 138 2.95 15.33 3.35
CA TYR A 138 3.86 14.25 2.97
C TYR A 138 4.15 14.23 1.46
N ARG A 139 3.14 14.53 0.61
CA ARG A 139 3.33 14.71 -0.83
C ARG A 139 4.45 15.72 -1.13
N GLY A 140 4.46 16.86 -0.43
CA GLY A 140 5.50 17.88 -0.61
C GLY A 140 6.91 17.35 -0.33
N GLU A 141 7.07 16.54 0.72
CA GLU A 141 8.32 15.88 1.04
C GLU A 141 8.72 14.85 -0.02
N VAL A 142 7.79 14.00 -0.44
CA VAL A 142 8.00 12.99 -1.47
C VAL A 142 8.41 13.61 -2.80
N LEU A 143 7.72 14.68 -3.24
CA LEU A 143 8.07 15.40 -4.47
C LEU A 143 9.45 16.03 -4.40
N ARG A 144 9.84 16.60 -3.26
CA ARG A 144 11.17 17.17 -3.08
C ARG A 144 12.28 16.13 -3.13
N ARG A 145 12.01 14.92 -2.63
CA ARG A 145 13.01 13.85 -2.50
C ARG A 145 13.08 12.94 -3.72
N TRP A 146 11.95 12.61 -4.31
CA TRP A 146 11.83 11.58 -5.35
C TRP A 146 11.32 12.11 -6.69
N GLY A 147 10.87 13.35 -6.74
CA GLY A 147 10.27 13.97 -7.93
C GLY A 147 11.17 14.95 -8.64
N SER A 148 10.62 15.54 -9.70
CA SER A 148 11.21 16.65 -10.45
C SER A 148 10.42 17.95 -10.17
N GLY A 149 10.41 18.37 -8.89
CA GLY A 149 9.70 19.58 -8.45
C GLY A 149 8.23 19.34 -8.14
N SER A 150 7.36 19.24 -9.12
CA SER A 150 5.90 19.11 -8.94
C SER A 150 5.33 17.76 -9.37
N SER A 151 6.15 16.89 -9.92
CA SER A 151 5.69 15.63 -10.53
C SER A 151 6.68 14.48 -10.31
N ILE A 152 6.15 13.25 -10.42
CA ILE A 152 6.94 12.02 -10.40
C ILE A 152 6.53 11.20 -11.62
N SER A 153 7.50 10.83 -12.44
CA SER A 153 7.31 9.88 -13.54
C SER A 153 7.26 8.45 -13.03
N MET A 154 6.71 7.53 -13.82
CA MET A 154 6.75 6.11 -13.50
C MET A 154 8.18 5.57 -13.39
N GLN A 155 9.11 6.08 -14.21
CA GLN A 155 10.52 5.69 -14.11
C GLN A 155 11.14 6.13 -12.78
N GLN A 156 10.84 7.36 -12.31
CA GLN A 156 11.28 7.82 -10.98
C GLN A 156 10.66 6.97 -9.86
N PHE A 157 9.40 6.60 -10.00
CA PHE A 157 8.73 5.69 -9.07
C PHE A 157 9.44 4.31 -9.01
N PHE A 158 9.77 3.72 -10.15
CA PHE A 158 10.47 2.43 -10.17
C PHE A 158 11.88 2.51 -9.55
N GLY A 159 12.50 3.67 -9.51
CA GLY A 159 13.78 3.92 -8.83
C GLY A 159 13.63 4.31 -7.34
N CYS A 160 12.42 4.38 -6.79
CA CYS A 160 12.19 4.81 -5.41
C CYS A 160 12.72 3.76 -4.42
N GLN A 161 13.59 4.18 -3.50
CA GLN A 161 14.21 3.34 -2.47
C GLN A 161 13.65 3.60 -1.05
N ASP A 162 12.47 4.17 -0.97
CA ASP A 162 11.77 4.46 0.27
C ASP A 162 10.38 3.81 0.17
N LEU A 163 10.14 2.79 0.99
CA LEU A 163 8.94 1.96 0.91
C LEU A 163 7.66 2.77 1.18
N ASP A 164 7.72 3.68 2.14
CA ASP A 164 6.57 4.53 2.47
C ASP A 164 6.27 5.49 1.32
N ALA A 165 7.31 6.14 0.79
CA ALA A 165 7.18 7.01 -0.37
C ALA A 165 6.69 6.26 -1.61
N ALA A 166 7.25 5.09 -1.92
CA ALA A 166 6.81 4.27 -3.05
C ALA A 166 5.33 3.87 -2.91
N THR A 167 4.90 3.48 -1.70
CA THR A 167 3.51 3.11 -1.42
C THR A 167 2.57 4.29 -1.66
N PHE A 168 2.96 5.50 -1.20
CA PHE A 168 2.20 6.72 -1.43
C PHE A 168 2.18 7.12 -2.92
N ILE A 169 3.32 7.07 -3.59
CA ILE A 169 3.44 7.46 -5.00
C ILE A 169 2.51 6.59 -5.85
N PHE A 170 2.56 5.27 -5.72
CA PHE A 170 1.72 4.38 -6.52
C PHE A 170 0.23 4.59 -6.21
N LEU A 171 -0.13 4.71 -4.94
CA LEU A 171 -1.48 5.03 -4.50
C LEU A 171 -2.02 6.32 -5.12
N ALA A 172 -1.23 7.39 -5.10
CA ALA A 172 -1.66 8.71 -5.57
C ALA A 172 -1.57 8.87 -7.08
N CYS A 173 -0.50 8.36 -7.70
CA CYS A 173 -0.25 8.54 -9.14
C CYS A 173 -1.00 7.54 -10.01
N PHE A 174 -1.17 6.31 -9.55
CA PHE A 174 -1.79 5.25 -10.35
C PHE A 174 -3.20 4.87 -9.87
N GLU A 175 -3.33 4.38 -8.66
CA GLU A 175 -4.61 3.84 -8.15
C GLU A 175 -5.67 4.93 -7.97
N GLY A 176 -5.38 5.95 -7.18
CA GLY A 176 -6.26 7.09 -6.92
C GLY A 176 -7.64 6.68 -6.40
N PRO A 177 -7.77 5.86 -5.35
CA PRO A 177 -9.08 5.53 -4.79
C PRO A 177 -9.73 6.76 -4.17
N ALA A 178 -11.05 6.76 -4.04
CA ALA A 178 -11.78 7.87 -3.41
C ALA A 178 -11.35 8.10 -1.95
N VAL A 179 -11.04 7.02 -1.22
CA VAL A 179 -10.48 7.04 0.14
C VAL A 179 -9.10 6.38 0.12
N PRO A 180 -8.02 7.11 0.41
CA PRO A 180 -6.65 6.61 0.26
C PRO A 180 -6.32 5.39 1.12
N ASN A 181 -6.81 5.32 2.37
CA ASN A 181 -6.48 4.25 3.33
C ASN A 181 -4.97 3.95 3.43
N TYR A 182 -4.15 5.01 3.43
CA TYR A 182 -2.70 4.92 3.25
C TYR A 182 -2.01 4.07 4.33
N ASP A 183 -2.39 4.23 5.61
CA ASP A 183 -1.75 3.50 6.72
C ASP A 183 -1.93 1.98 6.62
N VAL A 184 -3.07 1.53 6.11
CA VAL A 184 -3.31 0.09 5.89
C VAL A 184 -2.43 -0.42 4.75
N ARG A 185 -2.31 0.34 3.67
CA ARG A 185 -1.46 0.00 2.53
C ARG A 185 0.02 -0.04 2.90
N LYS A 186 0.49 0.89 3.74
CA LYS A 186 1.86 0.87 4.30
C LYS A 186 2.15 -0.41 5.08
N LYS A 187 1.25 -0.81 5.97
CA LYS A 187 1.40 -2.05 6.74
C LYS A 187 1.49 -3.27 5.82
N THR A 188 0.67 -3.30 4.78
CA THR A 188 0.71 -4.37 3.78
C THR A 188 2.02 -4.31 2.97
N ALA A 189 2.46 -3.12 2.56
CA ALA A 189 3.71 -2.95 1.83
C ALA A 189 4.93 -3.44 2.63
N ALA A 190 4.96 -3.17 3.94
CA ALA A 190 5.99 -3.69 4.82
C ALA A 190 6.02 -5.24 4.82
N LYS A 191 4.86 -5.90 4.88
CA LYS A 191 4.78 -7.36 4.82
C LYS A 191 5.17 -7.93 3.46
N ILE A 192 4.75 -7.31 2.38
CA ILE A 192 5.16 -7.72 1.02
C ILE A 192 6.67 -7.53 0.83
N TYR A 193 7.23 -6.43 1.33
CA TYR A 193 8.66 -6.17 1.28
C TYR A 193 9.47 -7.28 1.99
N GLU A 194 9.04 -7.69 3.21
CA GLU A 194 9.63 -8.82 3.92
C GLU A 194 9.52 -10.13 3.11
N ILE A 195 8.36 -10.43 2.52
CA ILE A 195 8.13 -11.62 1.68
C ILE A 195 9.09 -11.64 0.48
N LEU A 196 9.35 -10.50 -0.13
CA LEU A 196 10.27 -10.37 -1.26
C LEU A 196 11.75 -10.39 -0.86
N GLY A 197 12.07 -10.55 0.42
CA GLY A 197 13.44 -10.64 0.95
C GLY A 197 14.03 -9.31 1.41
N GLY A 198 13.21 -8.27 1.55
CA GLY A 198 13.63 -6.98 2.13
C GLY A 198 13.84 -7.07 3.64
N VAL A 199 14.72 -6.23 4.15
CA VAL A 199 14.94 -6.07 5.59
C VAL A 199 14.43 -4.70 6.01
N ILE A 200 13.41 -4.68 6.85
CA ILE A 200 12.90 -3.41 7.40
C ILE A 200 13.89 -2.96 8.48
N PRO A 201 14.46 -1.75 8.37
CA PRO A 201 15.31 -1.22 9.42
C PRO A 201 14.54 -1.16 10.75
N VAL A 202 15.00 -1.87 11.76
CA VAL A 202 14.45 -1.73 13.11
C VAL A 202 14.74 -0.31 13.58
N PRO A 203 13.75 0.48 14.03
CA PRO A 203 14.00 1.77 14.61
C PRO A 203 15.05 1.62 15.73
N PRO A 204 16.01 2.55 15.87
CA PRO A 204 16.95 2.48 16.96
C PRO A 204 16.18 2.39 18.28
N THR A 205 16.53 1.41 19.10
CA THR A 205 15.95 1.29 20.44
C THR A 205 16.11 2.63 21.14
N PRO A 206 15.04 3.23 21.70
CA PRO A 206 15.20 4.45 22.47
C PRO A 206 16.29 4.22 23.51
N PRO A 207 17.20 5.20 23.72
CA PRO A 207 18.19 5.06 24.77
C PRO A 207 17.48 4.76 26.08
N ASP A 208 18.00 3.80 26.82
CA ASP A 208 17.49 3.47 28.14
C ASP A 208 17.29 4.75 28.94
N PRO A 209 16.15 4.93 29.61
CA PRO A 209 15.97 6.09 30.47
C PRO A 209 17.14 6.20 31.42
N PRO A 210 17.72 7.39 31.62
CA PRO A 210 18.89 7.54 32.45
C PRO A 210 18.64 6.88 33.80
N THR A 211 19.50 5.94 34.17
CA THR A 211 19.44 5.26 35.45
C THR A 211 19.36 6.32 36.54
N PRO A 212 18.33 6.32 37.40
CA PRO A 212 18.27 7.32 38.48
C PRO A 212 19.57 7.27 39.26
N PRO A 213 20.17 8.44 39.61
CA PRO A 213 21.42 8.46 40.33
C PRO A 213 21.29 7.63 41.60
N VAL A 214 22.10 6.60 41.70
CA VAL A 214 22.21 5.75 42.90
C VAL A 214 22.70 6.68 44.02
N GLY A 215 21.78 7.12 44.89
CA GLY A 215 22.16 7.91 46.08
C GLY A 215 21.33 9.14 46.41
N SER A 216 20.30 9.49 45.63
CA SER A 216 19.35 10.54 46.05
C SER A 216 18.01 9.93 46.55
N GLY A 217 18.10 9.02 47.50
CA GLY A 217 16.92 8.58 48.20
C GLY A 217 16.31 9.80 48.90
N ILE A 218 15.10 10.21 48.49
CA ILE A 218 14.33 11.22 49.22
C ILE A 218 14.18 10.64 50.63
N PRO A 219 14.71 11.32 51.68
CA PRO A 219 14.65 10.79 53.03
C PRO A 219 13.21 10.43 53.39
N PHE A 220 13.01 9.27 53.98
CA PHE A 220 11.68 8.72 54.30
C PHE A 220 10.80 9.71 55.07
N TRP A 221 11.38 10.60 55.88
CA TRP A 221 10.68 11.66 56.60
C TRP A 221 10.09 12.74 55.67
N LEU A 222 10.70 12.95 54.45
CA LEU A 222 10.22 13.91 53.47
C LEU A 222 9.03 13.32 52.69
N LEU A 223 9.05 12.02 52.38
CA LEU A 223 7.91 11.29 51.77
C LEU A 223 6.70 11.29 52.70
N LYS A 224 6.94 11.13 54.02
CA LYS A 224 5.89 11.22 55.02
C LYS A 224 5.25 12.60 55.10
N LYS A 225 6.05 13.67 55.00
CA LYS A 225 5.56 15.06 55.00
C LYS A 225 4.71 15.40 53.74
N ILE A 226 5.00 14.78 52.60
CA ILE A 226 4.22 14.94 51.34
C ILE A 226 2.89 14.17 51.47
N ALA A 227 2.92 12.97 52.02
CA ALA A 227 1.71 12.17 52.27
C ALA A 227 0.74 12.86 53.24
N ASP A 228 1.26 13.42 54.33
CA ASP A 228 0.46 14.13 55.34
C ASP A 228 -0.16 15.42 54.80
N LYS A 229 0.55 16.15 53.90
CA LYS A 229 -0.01 17.34 53.24
C LYS A 229 -1.13 17.03 52.24
N ASN A 230 -1.09 15.88 51.61
CA ASN A 230 -2.15 15.47 50.68
C ASN A 230 -3.40 14.93 51.42
N ASN A 231 -3.23 14.41 52.62
CA ASN A 231 -4.36 13.96 53.45
C ASN A 231 -5.13 15.11 54.12
N THR A 232 -4.47 16.23 54.44
CA THR A 232 -5.12 17.42 55.02
C THR A 232 -5.94 18.20 54.03
N LYS A 233 -5.68 18.13 52.74
CA LYS A 233 -6.50 18.80 51.69
C LYS A 233 -7.85 18.13 51.41
N ARG A 234 -8.00 16.85 51.79
CA ARG A 234 -9.28 16.10 51.60
C ARG A 234 -10.31 16.30 52.74
N LEU A 235 -9.94 16.98 53.80
CA LEU A 235 -10.85 17.21 54.94
C LEU A 235 -11.56 18.57 54.95
N PHE A 236 -11.30 19.45 53.98
CA PHE A 236 -11.90 20.77 53.89
C PHE A 236 -12.79 21.00 52.68
N ASP A 237 -13.09 19.96 51.87
CA ASP A 237 -14.01 19.99 50.74
C ASP A 237 -15.23 19.06 50.98
N LEU A 238 -15.90 19.24 52.16
CA LEU A 238 -17.24 18.72 52.41
C LEU A 238 -18.14 19.85 52.92
#